data_12d31d0ebc347985b11b9bedb7614f58
#
_entry.id   12d31d0ebc347985b11b9bedb7614f58
#
_cell.length_a   1.000
_cell.length_b   1.000
_cell.length_c   1.000
_cell.angle_alpha   90.00
_cell.angle_beta   90.00
_cell.angle_gamma   90.00
#
_symmetry.space_group_name_H-M   'P 1'
#
loop_
_entity.id
_entity.type
_entity.pdbx_description
1 polymer ?
#
loop_
_entity_poly.entity_id
_entity_poly.type
_entity_poly.pdbx_seq_one_letter_code
_entity_poly.pdbx_strand_id
1 'polypeptide(L)'
;MRVNLPVSTREYSFPKGQTLVSTTDLKGRILYCNPMFIEVSGYEREDLLGQPHNMIRHPDMPEEAFRDMWETISAGLPWSAPVKNRRKNGDFYWVMANVTPLMDGDRPSGYMSVRTEATREQTDAAERLYATMRAEKDAGRRVHVLRAGHLLRLSLIHI
;
A
#
# COMPACT_ATOMS: atom_id res chain seq x y z
N MET A 1 -1.84 2.06 14.32
CA MET A 1 -1.28 2.17 12.95
C MET A 1 -0.34 3.36 12.89
N ARG A 2 0.76 3.20 12.15
CA ARG A 2 1.72 4.28 11.99
C ARG A 2 1.12 5.44 11.19
N VAL A 3 1.28 6.66 11.67
CA VAL A 3 0.86 7.88 10.98
C VAL A 3 2.11 8.69 10.63
N ASN A 4 2.32 8.89 9.33
CA ASN A 4 3.49 9.62 8.83
C ASN A 4 3.10 11.07 8.54
N LEU A 5 3.75 12.00 9.18
CA LEU A 5 3.52 13.43 9.04
C LEU A 5 4.85 14.15 8.86
N PRO A 6 4.88 15.35 8.27
CA PRO A 6 3.75 16.08 7.71
C PRO A 6 3.27 15.53 6.37
N VAL A 7 2.09 15.96 5.93
CA VAL A 7 1.60 15.72 4.57
C VAL A 7 1.28 17.03 3.89
N SER A 8 1.43 17.06 2.57
CA SER A 8 1.02 18.19 1.75
C SER A 8 -0.19 17.79 0.90
N THR A 9 -0.74 18.76 0.18
CA THR A 9 -1.80 18.51 -0.81
C THR A 9 -1.24 18.45 -2.23
N ARG A 10 0.09 18.37 -2.38
CA ARG A 10 0.74 18.31 -3.68
C ARG A 10 0.95 16.89 -4.13
N GLU A 11 0.48 16.59 -5.32
CA GLU A 11 0.72 15.30 -5.95
C GLU A 11 2.07 15.32 -6.67
N TYR A 12 2.90 14.34 -6.37
CA TYR A 12 4.10 14.07 -7.14
C TYR A 12 3.71 13.26 -8.37
N SER A 13 4.07 13.76 -9.55
CA SER A 13 3.76 13.07 -10.81
C SER A 13 4.62 11.83 -10.95
N PHE A 14 3.97 10.67 -10.97
CA PHE A 14 4.67 9.40 -11.15
C PHE A 14 5.36 9.38 -12.52
N PRO A 15 6.66 9.05 -12.60
CA PRO A 15 7.37 9.00 -13.87
C PRO A 15 6.78 7.94 -14.80
N LYS A 16 6.39 8.36 -16.01
CA LYS A 16 5.74 7.47 -16.97
C LYS A 16 6.63 6.28 -17.33
N GLY A 17 6.01 5.12 -17.40
CA GLY A 17 6.69 3.89 -17.82
C GLY A 17 7.66 3.32 -16.80
N GLN A 18 7.74 3.91 -15.61
CA GLN A 18 8.65 3.45 -14.57
C GLN A 18 7.98 2.47 -13.63
N THR A 19 8.83 1.67 -12.97
CA THR A 19 8.39 0.64 -12.05
C THR A 19 9.19 0.78 -10.75
N LEU A 20 8.51 0.78 -9.61
CA LEU A 20 9.15 0.79 -8.30
C LEU A 20 9.17 -0.64 -7.77
N VAL A 21 10.37 -1.13 -7.45
CA VAL A 21 10.54 -2.51 -6.96
C VAL A 21 11.17 -2.47 -5.58
N SER A 22 10.61 -3.23 -4.64
CA SER A 22 11.22 -3.47 -3.35
C SER A 22 10.97 -4.91 -2.91
N THR A 23 11.88 -5.42 -2.08
CA THR A 23 11.67 -6.69 -1.39
C THR A 23 11.74 -6.45 0.11
N THR A 24 11.02 -7.27 0.86
CA THR A 24 11.01 -7.21 2.32
C THR A 24 11.19 -8.60 2.92
N ASP A 25 11.55 -8.63 4.20
CA ASP A 25 11.45 -9.84 4.98
C ASP A 25 9.99 -10.11 5.39
N LEU A 26 9.76 -11.14 6.17
CA LEU A 26 8.40 -11.52 6.63
C LEU A 26 7.77 -10.47 7.54
N LYS A 27 8.56 -9.61 8.15
CA LYS A 27 8.08 -8.54 9.02
C LYS A 27 7.85 -7.23 8.28
N GLY A 28 8.08 -7.22 6.97
CA GLY A 28 7.90 -6.01 6.16
C GLY A 28 9.08 -5.04 6.20
N ARG A 29 10.24 -5.46 6.69
CA ARG A 29 11.44 -4.62 6.65
C ARG A 29 12.05 -4.66 5.27
N ILE A 30 12.41 -3.50 4.73
CA ILE A 30 12.94 -3.35 3.37
C ILE A 30 14.34 -3.96 3.29
N LEU A 31 14.52 -4.92 2.39
CA LEU A 31 15.81 -5.56 2.11
C LEU A 31 16.46 -5.03 0.84
N TYR A 32 15.64 -4.64 -0.13
CA TYR A 32 16.07 -4.11 -1.42
C TYR A 32 15.05 -3.10 -1.92
N CYS A 33 15.54 -2.06 -2.59
CA CYS A 33 14.72 -1.14 -3.37
C CYS A 33 15.51 -0.69 -4.60
N ASN A 34 14.81 -0.57 -5.73
CA ASN A 34 15.48 -0.15 -6.97
C ASN A 34 15.69 1.37 -6.98
N PRO A 35 16.57 1.89 -7.88
CA PRO A 35 16.86 3.33 -7.91
C PRO A 35 15.62 4.21 -8.10
N MET A 36 14.65 3.77 -8.90
CA MET A 36 13.42 4.54 -9.12
C MET A 36 12.59 4.68 -7.85
N PHE A 37 12.54 3.62 -7.02
CA PHE A 37 11.87 3.68 -5.72
C PHE A 37 12.51 4.75 -4.83
N ILE A 38 13.85 4.77 -4.80
CA ILE A 38 14.59 5.76 -4.00
C ILE A 38 14.23 7.17 -4.46
N GLU A 39 14.29 7.41 -5.77
CA GLU A 39 13.99 8.72 -6.34
C GLU A 39 12.56 9.17 -6.05
N VAL A 40 11.58 8.30 -6.30
CA VAL A 40 10.16 8.65 -6.12
C VAL A 40 9.81 8.84 -4.65
N SER A 41 10.39 8.04 -3.75
CA SER A 41 10.12 8.17 -2.32
C SER A 41 10.71 9.44 -1.70
N GLY A 42 11.75 9.98 -2.31
CA GLY A 42 12.48 11.13 -1.77
C GLY A 42 13.39 10.81 -0.59
N TYR A 43 13.54 9.53 -0.26
CA TYR A 43 14.46 9.07 0.78
C TYR A 43 15.78 8.61 0.17
N GLU A 44 16.83 8.62 0.97
CA GLU A 44 18.08 7.96 0.61
C GLU A 44 17.97 6.46 0.82
N ARG A 45 18.81 5.69 0.13
CA ARG A 45 18.82 4.23 0.30
C ARG A 45 19.04 3.82 1.76
N GLU A 46 19.96 4.50 2.43
CA GLU A 46 20.33 4.22 3.83
C GLU A 46 19.15 4.45 4.79
N ASP A 47 18.24 5.35 4.43
CA ASP A 47 17.04 5.62 5.21
C ASP A 47 15.96 4.55 5.02
N LEU A 48 16.03 3.82 3.92
CA LEU A 48 15.01 2.83 3.54
C LEU A 48 15.38 1.42 3.99
N LEU A 49 16.62 1.00 3.76
CA LEU A 49 17.04 -0.37 4.04
C LEU A 49 16.92 -0.70 5.53
N GLY A 50 16.32 -1.83 5.83
CA GLY A 50 16.11 -2.30 7.19
C GLY A 50 14.92 -1.67 7.90
N GLN A 51 14.26 -0.68 7.30
CA GLN A 51 13.13 0.01 7.90
C GLN A 51 11.81 -0.64 7.50
N PRO A 52 10.77 -0.51 8.35
CA PRO A 52 9.44 -1.00 7.99
C PRO A 52 8.93 -0.29 6.72
N HIS A 53 8.37 -1.05 5.81
CA HIS A 53 7.86 -0.52 4.55
C HIS A 53 6.75 0.52 4.75
N ASN A 54 6.05 0.47 5.88
CA ASN A 54 4.98 1.41 6.20
C ASN A 54 5.44 2.85 6.40
N MET A 55 6.75 3.12 6.34
CA MET A 55 7.28 4.49 6.44
C MET A 55 6.85 5.37 5.26
N ILE A 56 6.48 4.77 4.13
CA ILE A 56 6.00 5.51 2.95
C ILE A 56 4.47 5.56 2.87
N ARG A 57 3.77 5.01 3.87
CA ARG A 57 2.31 4.99 3.88
C ARG A 57 1.74 6.39 4.09
N HIS A 58 0.80 6.78 3.23
CA HIS A 58 0.06 8.01 3.44
C HIS A 58 -1.05 7.79 4.47
N PRO A 59 -1.30 8.78 5.37
CA PRO A 59 -2.34 8.64 6.40
C PRO A 59 -3.76 8.45 5.88
N ASP A 60 -4.02 8.84 4.62
CA ASP A 60 -5.33 8.64 4.00
C ASP A 60 -5.64 7.18 3.65
N MET A 61 -4.63 6.29 3.73
CA MET A 61 -4.87 4.87 3.52
C MET A 61 -5.63 4.28 4.71
N PRO A 62 -6.72 3.52 4.46
CA PRO A 62 -7.45 2.88 5.55
C PRO A 62 -6.71 1.66 6.07
N GLU A 63 -6.90 1.36 7.36
CA GLU A 63 -6.33 0.15 7.96
C GLU A 63 -6.82 -1.12 7.25
N GLU A 64 -8.04 -1.12 6.76
CA GLU A 64 -8.63 -2.26 6.07
C GLU A 64 -7.79 -2.70 4.87
N ALA A 65 -7.21 -1.77 4.11
CA ALA A 65 -6.36 -2.10 2.97
C ALA A 65 -5.14 -2.93 3.41
N PHE A 66 -4.52 -2.58 4.52
CA PHE A 66 -3.34 -3.29 5.00
C PHE A 66 -3.68 -4.56 5.77
N ARG A 67 -4.82 -4.58 6.45
CA ARG A 67 -5.34 -5.84 7.01
C ARG A 67 -5.51 -6.89 5.91
N ASP A 68 -6.16 -6.50 4.81
CA ASP A 68 -6.36 -7.38 3.66
C ASP A 68 -5.03 -7.79 3.03
N MET A 69 -4.13 -6.83 2.82
CA MET A 69 -2.82 -7.11 2.24
C MET A 69 -2.07 -8.18 3.04
N TRP A 70 -1.93 -7.98 4.35
CA TRP A 70 -1.18 -8.90 5.19
C TRP A 70 -1.83 -10.27 5.28
N GLU A 71 -3.16 -10.33 5.40
CA GLU A 71 -3.89 -11.60 5.41
C GLU A 71 -3.68 -12.36 4.10
N THR A 72 -3.69 -11.66 2.98
CA THR A 72 -3.52 -12.26 1.66
C THR A 72 -2.11 -12.77 1.43
N ILE A 73 -1.09 -11.93 1.62
CA ILE A 73 0.28 -12.29 1.29
C ILE A 73 0.88 -13.28 2.28
N SER A 74 0.50 -13.22 3.56
CA SER A 74 0.97 -14.20 4.53
C SER A 74 0.37 -15.58 4.29
N ALA A 75 -0.75 -15.66 3.60
CA ALA A 75 -1.34 -16.93 3.15
C ALA A 75 -0.71 -17.45 1.85
N GLY A 76 0.29 -16.76 1.31
CA GLY A 76 0.98 -17.19 0.09
C GLY A 76 0.31 -16.74 -1.19
N LEU A 77 -0.58 -15.75 -1.13
CA LEU A 77 -1.35 -15.26 -2.28
C LEU A 77 -0.92 -13.85 -2.69
N PRO A 78 -0.99 -13.50 -3.98
CA PRO A 78 -0.70 -12.14 -4.43
C PRO A 78 -1.82 -11.17 -4.06
N TRP A 79 -1.43 -9.91 -3.85
CA TRP A 79 -2.35 -8.83 -3.54
C TRP A 79 -2.11 -7.67 -4.49
N SER A 80 -3.18 -7.03 -4.96
CA SER A 80 -3.09 -5.86 -5.84
C SER A 80 -4.15 -4.84 -5.47
N ALA A 81 -3.75 -3.58 -5.36
CA ALA A 81 -4.68 -2.48 -5.12
C ALA A 81 -4.01 -1.13 -5.40
N PRO A 82 -4.78 -0.07 -5.67
CA PRO A 82 -4.26 1.28 -5.65
C PRO A 82 -3.81 1.66 -4.23
N VAL A 83 -2.64 2.27 -4.11
CA VAL A 83 -2.08 2.69 -2.84
C VAL A 83 -1.60 4.13 -2.93
N LYS A 84 -1.98 4.94 -1.94
CA LYS A 84 -1.49 6.30 -1.79
C LYS A 84 -0.28 6.28 -0.87
N ASN A 85 0.83 6.81 -1.37
CA ASN A 85 2.08 6.87 -0.64
C ASN A 85 2.48 8.31 -0.34
N ARG A 86 3.35 8.47 0.65
CA ARG A 86 3.87 9.77 1.08
C ARG A 86 5.37 9.81 0.80
N ARG A 87 5.82 10.86 0.12
CA ARG A 87 7.24 11.18 -0.04
C ARG A 87 7.81 11.75 1.27
N LYS A 88 9.12 11.74 1.38
CA LYS A 88 9.80 12.31 2.57
C LYS A 88 9.36 13.75 2.86
N ASN A 89 9.16 14.56 1.83
CA ASN A 89 8.75 15.96 1.99
C ASN A 89 7.25 16.14 2.28
N GLY A 90 6.47 15.07 2.28
CA GLY A 90 5.03 15.12 2.54
C GLY A 90 4.15 15.08 1.30
N ASP A 91 4.70 15.24 0.11
CA ASP A 91 3.92 15.13 -1.12
C ASP A 91 3.43 13.69 -1.29
N PHE A 92 2.33 13.52 -2.02
CA PHE A 92 1.76 12.20 -2.23
C PHE A 92 1.90 11.73 -3.66
N TYR A 93 1.88 10.42 -3.82
CA TYR A 93 1.80 9.79 -5.14
C TYR A 93 0.99 8.51 -5.04
N TRP A 94 0.26 8.23 -6.11
CA TRP A 94 -0.55 7.03 -6.22
C TRP A 94 0.19 5.99 -7.05
N VAL A 95 0.07 4.74 -6.64
CA VAL A 95 0.62 3.60 -7.39
C VAL A 95 -0.43 2.50 -7.49
N MET A 96 -0.32 1.69 -8.51
CA MET A 96 -0.94 0.37 -8.52
C MET A 96 0.07 -0.59 -7.93
N ALA A 97 -0.18 -1.06 -6.73
CA ALA A 97 0.73 -1.94 -6.00
C ALA A 97 0.38 -3.40 -6.28
N ASN A 98 1.42 -4.19 -6.57
CA ASN A 98 1.31 -5.64 -6.71
C ASN A 98 2.32 -6.25 -5.75
N VAL A 99 1.83 -6.95 -4.73
CA VAL A 99 2.66 -7.58 -3.71
C VAL A 99 2.56 -9.09 -3.86
N THR A 100 3.70 -9.73 -4.04
CA THR A 100 3.79 -11.17 -4.27
C THR A 100 4.66 -11.82 -3.21
N PRO A 101 4.21 -12.90 -2.58
CA PRO A 101 5.06 -13.66 -1.68
C PRO A 101 6.22 -14.29 -2.43
N LEU A 102 7.42 -14.22 -1.83
CA LEU A 102 8.59 -14.96 -2.30
C LEU A 102 8.56 -16.29 -1.55
N MET A 103 8.32 -17.37 -2.27
CA MET A 103 8.06 -18.66 -1.65
C MET A 103 9.34 -19.46 -1.44
N ASP A 104 9.42 -20.10 -0.27
CA ASP A 104 10.41 -21.13 0.03
C ASP A 104 9.60 -22.42 0.31
N GLY A 105 9.50 -23.26 -0.72
CA GLY A 105 8.58 -24.36 -0.68
C GLY A 105 7.12 -23.89 -0.66
N ASP A 106 6.38 -24.26 0.37
CA ASP A 106 4.97 -23.91 0.55
C ASP A 106 4.76 -22.70 1.48
N ARG A 107 5.85 -22.04 1.91
CA ARG A 107 5.80 -20.91 2.85
C ARG A 107 6.47 -19.67 2.26
N PRO A 108 5.92 -18.47 2.55
CA PRO A 108 6.63 -17.25 2.22
C PRO A 108 7.93 -17.11 3.01
N SER A 109 8.98 -16.63 2.35
CA SER A 109 10.26 -16.24 2.98
C SER A 109 10.44 -14.74 3.01
N GLY A 110 9.63 -14.02 2.29
CA GLY A 110 9.63 -12.57 2.16
C GLY A 110 8.61 -12.17 1.13
N TYR A 111 8.64 -10.88 0.76
CA TYR A 111 7.66 -10.34 -0.19
C TYR A 111 8.34 -9.43 -1.19
N MET A 112 7.82 -9.41 -2.41
CA MET A 112 8.23 -8.48 -3.44
C MET A 112 7.06 -7.58 -3.81
N SER A 113 7.30 -6.28 -3.84
CA SER A 113 6.32 -5.30 -4.27
C SER A 113 6.77 -4.65 -5.57
N VAL A 114 5.90 -4.70 -6.57
CA VAL A 114 6.10 -4.04 -7.86
C VAL A 114 5.00 -3.01 -8.00
N ARG A 115 5.37 -1.75 -8.18
CA ARG A 115 4.43 -0.64 -8.25
C ARG A 115 4.59 0.08 -9.57
N THR A 116 3.45 0.33 -10.20
CA THR A 116 3.35 1.06 -11.45
C THR A 116 2.42 2.25 -11.28
N GLU A 117 2.36 3.11 -12.29
CA GLU A 117 1.46 4.25 -12.27
C GLU A 117 0.01 3.79 -12.18
N ALA A 118 -0.77 4.34 -11.25
CA ALA A 118 -2.20 4.14 -11.21
C ALA A 118 -2.89 5.10 -12.18
N THR A 119 -3.92 4.63 -12.87
CA THR A 119 -4.72 5.51 -13.73
C THR A 119 -5.52 6.50 -12.88
N ARG A 120 -5.92 7.64 -13.48
CA ARG A 120 -6.74 8.61 -12.78
C ARG A 120 -8.08 7.99 -12.33
N GLU A 121 -8.65 7.12 -13.14
CA GLU A 121 -9.87 6.40 -12.79
C GLU A 121 -9.66 5.52 -11.56
N GLN A 122 -8.55 4.78 -11.50
CA GLN A 122 -8.22 3.94 -10.34
C GLN A 122 -8.01 4.79 -9.08
N THR A 123 -7.28 5.91 -9.19
CA THR A 123 -7.02 6.77 -8.03
C THR A 123 -8.29 7.43 -7.51
N ASP A 124 -9.16 7.93 -8.39
CA ASP A 124 -10.40 8.58 -7.99
C ASP A 124 -11.35 7.60 -7.30
N ALA A 125 -11.48 6.39 -7.84
CA ALA A 125 -12.30 5.35 -7.24
C ALA A 125 -11.76 4.91 -5.87
N ALA A 126 -10.44 4.73 -5.77
CA ALA A 126 -9.80 4.35 -4.53
C ALA A 126 -9.93 5.45 -3.47
N GLU A 127 -9.75 6.70 -3.86
CA GLU A 127 -9.85 7.83 -2.93
C GLU A 127 -11.23 7.88 -2.28
N ARG A 128 -12.29 7.71 -3.07
CA ARG A 128 -13.66 7.66 -2.55
C ARG A 128 -13.88 6.46 -1.63
N LEU A 129 -13.46 5.28 -2.06
CA LEU A 129 -13.61 4.07 -1.26
C LEU A 129 -12.87 4.15 0.06
N TYR A 130 -11.62 4.61 0.02
CA TYR A 130 -10.77 4.67 1.21
C TYR A 130 -11.25 5.73 2.20
N ALA A 131 -11.80 6.84 1.72
CA ALA A 131 -12.44 7.83 2.57
C ALA A 131 -13.66 7.24 3.29
N THR A 132 -14.46 6.45 2.58
CA THR A 132 -15.61 5.75 3.17
C THR A 132 -15.16 4.76 4.25
N MET A 133 -14.11 3.99 3.99
CA MET A 133 -13.58 3.03 4.95
C MET A 133 -13.04 3.71 6.21
N ARG A 134 -12.37 4.86 6.06
CA ARG A 134 -11.89 5.63 7.23
C ARG A 134 -13.07 6.14 8.06
N ALA A 135 -14.11 6.66 7.41
CA ALA A 135 -15.31 7.14 8.09
C ALA A 135 -16.04 6.01 8.83
N GLU A 136 -16.11 4.83 8.23
CA GLU A 136 -16.70 3.65 8.86
C GLU A 136 -15.94 3.24 10.11
N LYS A 137 -14.61 3.25 10.05
CA LYS A 137 -13.78 2.93 11.21
C LYS A 137 -14.02 3.92 12.34
N ASP A 138 -14.04 5.22 12.04
CA ASP A 138 -14.29 6.27 13.03
C ASP A 138 -15.68 6.15 13.67
N ALA A 139 -16.65 5.64 12.90
CA ALA A 139 -18.01 5.40 13.39
C ALA A 139 -18.17 4.02 14.07
N GLY A 140 -17.11 3.24 14.17
CA GLY A 140 -17.15 1.90 14.75
C GLY A 140 -17.88 0.88 13.90
N ARG A 141 -17.97 1.10 12.59
CA ARG A 141 -18.64 0.18 11.65
C ARG A 141 -17.63 -0.36 10.64
N ARG A 142 -17.96 -1.54 10.11
CA ARG A 142 -17.14 -2.19 9.06
C ARG A 142 -18.10 -2.75 8.01
N VAL A 143 -18.35 -1.97 6.96
CA VAL A 143 -19.28 -2.34 5.88
C VAL A 143 -18.51 -2.73 4.61
N HIS A 144 -17.52 -1.91 4.23
CA HIS A 144 -16.71 -2.18 3.06
C HIS A 144 -15.46 -2.94 3.48
N VAL A 145 -15.29 -4.12 2.94
CA VAL A 145 -14.21 -5.06 3.28
C VAL A 145 -13.49 -5.45 2.00
N LEU A 146 -12.17 -5.61 2.09
CA LEU A 146 -11.35 -6.04 0.97
C LEU A 146 -10.92 -7.50 1.12
N ARG A 147 -10.78 -8.17 -0.02
CA ARG A 147 -10.16 -9.50 -0.10
C ARG A 147 -9.27 -9.54 -1.33
N ALA A 148 -7.97 -9.77 -1.11
CA ALA A 148 -6.94 -9.78 -2.15
C ALA A 148 -6.95 -8.51 -3.02
N GLY A 149 -7.33 -7.37 -2.44
CA GLY A 149 -7.46 -6.09 -3.12
C GLY A 149 -8.82 -5.84 -3.74
N HIS A 150 -9.73 -6.80 -3.72
CA HIS A 150 -11.08 -6.65 -4.29
C HIS A 150 -12.08 -6.23 -3.24
N LEU A 151 -12.93 -5.28 -3.60
CA LEU A 151 -13.97 -4.81 -2.70
C LEU A 151 -15.04 -5.87 -2.50
N LEU A 152 -15.31 -6.17 -1.23
CA LEU A 152 -16.46 -6.89 -0.78
C LEU A 152 -17.28 -5.95 0.11
N ARG A 153 -18.59 -6.02 0.01
CA ARG A 153 -19.46 -5.26 0.87
C ARG A 153 -20.17 -6.22 1.81
N LEU A 154 -20.01 -6.01 3.11
CA LEU A 154 -20.70 -6.83 4.09
C LEU A 154 -22.21 -6.57 3.99
N SER A 155 -22.98 -7.64 4.00
CA SER A 155 -24.42 -7.53 4.00
C SER A 155 -24.90 -6.89 5.30
N LEU A 156 -25.81 -5.94 5.18
CA LEU A 156 -26.50 -5.36 6.33
C LEU A 156 -27.78 -6.13 6.69
N ILE A 157 -28.09 -7.15 5.93
CA ILE A 157 -29.21 -8.03 6.21
C ILE A 157 -28.76 -9.07 7.20
N HIS A 158 -29.35 -9.05 8.36
CA HIS A 158 -29.05 -10.02 9.40
C HIS A 158 -30.24 -10.92 9.60
N ILE A 159 -29.91 -12.10 9.77
CA ILE A 159 -30.90 -13.13 9.98
C ILE A 159 -30.88 -13.52 11.44
#